data_b3b44536142c5326abe6c3865ea5ef7a
#
_entry.id   b3b44536142c5326abe6c3865ea5ef7a
#
_cell.length_a   1.000
_cell.length_b   1.000
_cell.length_c   1.000
_cell.angle_alpha   90.00
_cell.angle_beta   90.00
_cell.angle_gamma   90.00
#
_symmetry.space_group_name_H-M   'P 1'
#
loop_
_entity.id
_entity.type
_entity.pdbx_description
1 polymer ?
#
loop_
_entity_poly.entity_id
_entity_poly.type
_entity_poly.pdbx_seq_one_letter_code
_entity_poly.pdbx_strand_id
1 'polypeptide(L)'
;AGLVEGASKGEGLGNKFLAHIRECQIICHVVRVFKNDDILHVSKDSNTAAEVNPKQDIEIIQTELELADLETREKVEAKRKKNKEQEEKIPYLTEKPVIYMFNVDESELTNEELKNEMRALVAPNQAVFVNAKLEEEMVGMTLTEKKDFLSSYGVNHDALSELIIAAYDTLGLQSFLTAGKKEVRAWTIKKGATAPEAAGTIHTDFQRGFIAANVMKYDDLVALGSEQAVKAAGKLATVGKTYVMEDGDIVEFRFNVSK
;
A
#
# COMPACT_ATOMS: atom_id res chain seq x y z
N ALA A 1 -15.51 3.86 3.62
CA ALA A 1 -16.39 3.80 4.79
C ALA A 1 -15.68 4.49 5.95
N GLY A 2 -16.38 5.29 6.74
CA GLY A 2 -15.81 6.04 7.84
C GLY A 2 -15.99 5.29 9.17
N LEU A 3 -14.95 5.26 9.98
CA LEU A 3 -15.07 5.04 11.40
C LEU A 3 -15.41 6.37 12.05
N VAL A 4 -16.37 6.36 12.95
CA VAL A 4 -16.75 7.51 13.79
C VAL A 4 -16.60 7.11 15.25
N GLU A 5 -16.53 8.09 16.13
CA GLU A 5 -16.49 7.85 17.57
C GLU A 5 -17.69 6.99 18.02
N GLY A 6 -17.39 5.94 18.81
CA GLY A 6 -18.38 4.96 19.27
C GLY A 6 -18.67 3.82 18.28
N ALA A 7 -17.92 3.73 17.18
CA ALA A 7 -18.11 2.66 16.19
C ALA A 7 -17.84 1.25 16.77
N SER A 8 -16.95 1.14 17.75
CA SER A 8 -16.64 -0.11 18.45
C SER A 8 -17.78 -0.60 19.33
N LYS A 9 -18.62 0.30 19.87
CA LYS A 9 -19.72 -0.01 20.80
C LYS A 9 -21.06 -0.27 20.10
N GLY A 10 -21.15 -0.05 18.77
CA GLY A 10 -22.39 -0.17 17.99
C GLY A 10 -22.64 -1.59 17.48
N GLU A 11 -23.83 -2.15 17.74
CA GLU A 11 -24.34 -3.29 16.99
C GLU A 11 -24.67 -2.83 15.56
N GLY A 12 -23.85 -3.21 14.55
CA GLY A 12 -24.21 -2.90 13.17
C GLY A 12 -23.04 -2.68 12.21
N LEU A 13 -23.08 -1.59 11.42
CA LEU A 13 -22.14 -1.30 10.34
C LEU A 13 -20.69 -1.15 10.82
N GLY A 14 -20.43 -0.61 12.01
CA GLY A 14 -19.09 -0.44 12.57
C GLY A 14 -18.37 -1.77 12.77
N ASN A 15 -19.00 -2.75 13.38
CA ASN A 15 -18.40 -4.07 13.61
C ASN A 15 -18.12 -4.83 12.32
N LYS A 16 -18.99 -4.71 11.30
CA LYS A 16 -18.72 -5.31 9.98
C LYS A 16 -17.54 -4.64 9.29
N PHE A 17 -17.43 -3.33 9.41
CA PHE A 17 -16.32 -2.58 8.85
C PHE A 17 -14.98 -2.93 9.52
N LEU A 18 -14.94 -3.03 10.84
CA LEU A 18 -13.78 -3.48 11.59
C LEU A 18 -13.36 -4.91 11.20
N ALA A 19 -14.33 -5.80 10.92
CA ALA A 19 -14.04 -7.14 10.43
C ALA A 19 -13.33 -7.10 9.06
N HIS A 20 -13.78 -6.26 8.12
CA HIS A 20 -13.10 -6.08 6.84
C HIS A 20 -11.70 -5.49 6.98
N ILE A 21 -11.50 -4.51 7.90
CA ILE A 21 -10.16 -3.99 8.18
C ILE A 21 -9.23 -5.11 8.69
N ARG A 22 -9.74 -6.07 9.48
CA ARG A 22 -8.94 -7.21 9.96
C ARG A 22 -8.38 -8.07 8.83
N GLU A 23 -9.10 -8.20 7.71
CA GLU A 23 -8.67 -8.96 6.54
C GLU A 23 -7.58 -8.24 5.71
N CYS A 24 -7.50 -6.91 5.79
CA CYS A 24 -6.51 -6.12 5.08
C CYS A 24 -5.11 -6.26 5.69
N GLN A 25 -4.06 -6.12 4.88
CA GLN A 25 -2.66 -6.16 5.34
C GLN A 25 -2.15 -4.80 5.83
N ILE A 26 -2.77 -3.71 5.39
CA ILE A 26 -2.39 -2.31 5.67
C ILE A 26 -3.66 -1.47 5.82
N ILE A 27 -3.57 -0.42 6.61
CA ILE A 27 -4.63 0.59 6.76
C ILE A 27 -4.19 1.86 6.03
N CYS A 28 -5.04 2.37 5.12
CA CYS A 28 -4.92 3.72 4.60
C CYS A 28 -5.89 4.62 5.36
N HIS A 29 -5.36 5.48 6.23
CA HIS A 29 -6.14 6.40 7.03
C HIS A 29 -6.24 7.74 6.29
N VAL A 30 -7.42 8.04 5.75
CA VAL A 30 -7.69 9.31 5.06
C VAL A 30 -8.05 10.38 6.09
N VAL A 31 -7.27 11.45 6.14
CA VAL A 31 -7.41 12.55 7.10
C VAL A 31 -7.74 13.83 6.34
N ARG A 32 -8.80 14.52 6.76
CA ARG A 32 -9.16 15.82 6.20
C ARG A 32 -8.24 16.90 6.78
N VAL A 33 -7.64 17.71 5.90
CA VAL A 33 -6.87 18.91 6.27
C VAL A 33 -7.53 20.17 5.71
N PHE A 34 -8.13 20.07 4.53
CA PHE A 34 -8.79 21.19 3.84
C PHE A 34 -9.96 21.76 4.65
N LYS A 35 -10.11 23.09 4.59
CA LYS A 35 -11.22 23.83 5.21
C LYS A 35 -12.30 24.10 4.16
N ASN A 36 -13.53 23.73 4.45
CA ASN A 36 -14.69 24.02 3.62
C ASN A 36 -15.93 24.08 4.50
N ASP A 37 -16.56 25.25 4.56
CA ASP A 37 -17.72 25.53 5.42
C ASP A 37 -18.99 24.81 4.93
N ASP A 38 -19.06 24.46 3.64
CA ASP A 38 -20.18 23.73 3.06
C ASP A 38 -20.15 22.22 3.35
N ILE A 39 -19.03 21.70 3.84
CA ILE A 39 -18.85 20.29 4.16
C ILE A 39 -18.79 20.11 5.66
N LEU A 40 -19.87 19.57 6.23
CA LEU A 40 -19.94 19.29 7.67
C LEU A 40 -18.77 18.39 8.13
N HIS A 41 -18.12 18.80 9.21
CA HIS A 41 -17.19 17.96 9.94
C HIS A 41 -17.96 17.31 11.11
N VAL A 42 -17.82 16.00 11.28
CA VAL A 42 -18.49 15.28 12.36
C VAL A 42 -17.77 15.63 13.68
N SER A 43 -18.44 16.40 14.54
CA SER A 43 -17.97 16.67 15.91
C SER A 43 -19.03 16.26 16.93
N LYS A 44 -18.62 16.10 18.20
CA LYS A 44 -19.52 15.79 19.32
C LYS A 44 -20.58 16.85 19.56
N ASP A 45 -20.26 18.11 19.28
CA ASP A 45 -21.16 19.23 19.49
C ASP A 45 -21.87 19.56 18.17
N SER A 46 -23.07 19.02 18.01
CA SER A 46 -23.91 19.08 16.82
C SER A 46 -24.40 20.49 16.39
N ASN A 47 -23.91 21.57 16.99
CA ASN A 47 -24.40 22.93 16.76
C ASN A 47 -23.34 23.93 16.24
N THR A 48 -22.09 23.53 16.02
CA THR A 48 -21.08 24.40 15.43
C THR A 48 -20.32 23.64 14.35
N ALA A 49 -20.03 24.31 13.22
CA ALA A 49 -19.07 23.76 12.26
C ALA A 49 -17.75 23.51 13.01
N ALA A 50 -17.41 22.23 13.23
CA ALA A 50 -16.18 21.90 13.95
C ALA A 50 -14.98 22.35 13.13
N GLU A 51 -14.03 22.98 13.81
CA GLU A 51 -12.74 23.28 13.19
C GLU A 51 -12.06 21.98 12.80
N VAL A 52 -11.54 21.91 11.57
CA VAL A 52 -10.80 20.75 11.08
C VAL A 52 -9.52 20.59 11.89
N ASN A 53 -9.38 19.47 12.58
CA ASN A 53 -8.23 19.17 13.43
C ASN A 53 -7.67 17.79 13.09
N PRO A 54 -6.70 17.69 12.18
CA PRO A 54 -6.13 16.42 11.75
C PRO A 54 -5.60 15.54 12.89
N LYS A 55 -4.99 16.17 13.90
CA LYS A 55 -4.47 15.45 15.07
C LYS A 55 -5.58 14.77 15.86
N GLN A 56 -6.66 15.51 16.15
CA GLN A 56 -7.80 14.98 16.89
C GLN A 56 -8.50 13.86 16.11
N ASP A 57 -8.67 14.04 14.79
CA ASP A 57 -9.28 13.02 13.93
C ASP A 57 -8.48 11.71 13.93
N ILE A 58 -7.15 11.82 13.89
CA ILE A 58 -6.25 10.65 13.98
C ILE A 58 -6.40 9.97 15.35
N GLU A 59 -6.38 10.73 16.43
CA GLU A 59 -6.50 10.20 17.80
C GLU A 59 -7.85 9.48 18.04
N ILE A 60 -8.95 10.02 17.50
CA ILE A 60 -10.28 9.39 17.59
C ILE A 60 -10.27 8.01 16.93
N ILE A 61 -9.80 7.93 15.68
CA ILE A 61 -9.78 6.66 14.95
C ILE A 61 -8.83 5.65 15.60
N GLN A 62 -7.66 6.10 16.05
CA GLN A 62 -6.72 5.23 16.76
C GLN A 62 -7.34 4.65 18.05
N THR A 63 -8.05 5.47 18.82
CA THR A 63 -8.78 5.03 20.02
C THR A 63 -9.85 3.98 19.69
N GLU A 64 -10.61 4.15 18.61
CA GLU A 64 -11.61 3.18 18.18
C GLU A 64 -10.99 1.83 17.78
N LEU A 65 -9.83 1.83 17.12
CA LEU A 65 -9.10 0.61 16.79
C LEU A 65 -8.58 -0.09 18.05
N GLU A 66 -8.06 0.67 19.01
CA GLU A 66 -7.60 0.14 20.33
C GLU A 66 -8.75 -0.49 21.11
N LEU A 67 -9.91 0.17 21.18
CA LEU A 67 -11.10 -0.36 21.86
C LEU A 67 -11.58 -1.65 21.20
N ALA A 68 -11.60 -1.72 19.87
CA ALA A 68 -11.97 -2.93 19.13
C ALA A 68 -10.99 -4.10 19.39
N ASP A 69 -9.70 -3.81 19.57
CA ASP A 69 -8.72 -4.82 19.92
C ASP A 69 -8.83 -5.27 21.38
N LEU A 70 -9.16 -4.38 22.31
CA LEU A 70 -9.46 -4.74 23.71
C LEU A 70 -10.63 -5.73 23.80
N GLU A 71 -11.75 -5.44 23.13
CA GLU A 71 -12.89 -6.36 23.07
C GLU A 71 -12.50 -7.73 22.50
N THR A 72 -11.64 -7.74 21.49
CA THR A 72 -11.16 -8.97 20.87
C THR A 72 -10.30 -9.77 21.85
N ARG A 73 -9.40 -9.11 22.58
CA ARG A 73 -8.55 -9.73 23.62
C ARG A 73 -9.40 -10.36 24.72
N GLU A 74 -10.38 -9.63 25.22
CA GLU A 74 -11.29 -10.15 26.26
C GLU A 74 -12.07 -11.40 25.79
N LYS A 75 -12.60 -11.38 24.58
CA LYS A 75 -13.31 -12.53 23.97
C LYS A 75 -12.39 -13.75 23.83
N VAL A 76 -11.16 -13.54 23.43
CA VAL A 76 -10.15 -14.59 23.27
C VAL A 76 -9.74 -15.17 24.62
N GLU A 77 -9.46 -14.33 25.60
CA GLU A 77 -9.12 -14.78 26.95
C GLU A 77 -10.26 -15.58 27.59
N ALA A 78 -11.51 -15.14 27.41
CA ALA A 78 -12.67 -15.87 27.90
C ALA A 78 -12.81 -17.27 27.26
N LYS A 79 -12.51 -17.39 25.95
CA LYS A 79 -12.49 -18.68 25.23
C LYS A 79 -11.33 -19.56 25.69
N ARG A 80 -10.12 -19.02 25.87
CA ARG A 80 -8.95 -19.76 26.37
C ARG A 80 -9.18 -20.36 27.74
N LYS A 81 -9.83 -19.62 28.65
CA LYS A 81 -10.20 -20.12 29.98
C LYS A 81 -11.17 -21.31 29.94
N LYS A 82 -12.00 -21.38 28.86
CA LYS A 82 -12.98 -22.48 28.69
C LYS A 82 -12.41 -23.71 27.99
N ASN A 83 -11.58 -23.54 26.95
CA ASN A 83 -11.26 -24.62 25.98
C ASN A 83 -9.81 -25.13 26.02
N LYS A 84 -8.88 -24.55 26.76
CA LYS A 84 -7.43 -24.92 26.77
C LYS A 84 -6.80 -24.96 25.36
N GLU A 85 -7.29 -24.16 24.41
CA GLU A 85 -6.81 -24.15 23.03
C GLU A 85 -5.48 -23.40 22.88
N GLN A 86 -4.69 -23.81 21.84
CA GLN A 86 -3.39 -23.22 21.49
C GLN A 86 -3.53 -21.76 21.02
N GLU A 87 -2.43 -21.00 21.10
CA GLU A 87 -2.35 -19.61 20.67
C GLU A 87 -2.58 -19.46 19.15
N GLU A 88 -3.81 -19.18 18.74
CA GLU A 88 -4.04 -18.59 17.42
C GLU A 88 -3.53 -17.14 17.43
N LYS A 89 -2.66 -16.82 16.46
CA LYS A 89 -2.18 -15.45 16.25
C LYS A 89 -3.31 -14.60 15.68
N ILE A 90 -3.93 -13.80 16.54
CA ILE A 90 -5.02 -12.92 16.13
C ILE A 90 -4.41 -11.66 15.55
N PRO A 91 -4.78 -11.27 14.31
CA PRO A 91 -4.33 -10.01 13.74
C PRO A 91 -5.05 -8.84 14.43
N TYR A 92 -4.37 -8.17 15.35
CA TYR A 92 -4.87 -6.94 15.95
C TYR A 92 -4.85 -5.79 14.94
N LEU A 93 -5.84 -4.89 15.05
CA LEU A 93 -5.98 -3.74 14.16
C LEU A 93 -4.85 -2.74 14.38
N THR A 94 -4.45 -2.55 15.63
CA THR A 94 -3.38 -1.63 16.04
C THR A 94 -1.97 -2.12 15.69
N GLU A 95 -1.81 -3.40 15.36
CA GLU A 95 -0.54 -3.97 14.89
C GLU A 95 -0.34 -3.84 13.38
N LYS A 96 -1.37 -3.42 12.66
CA LYS A 96 -1.27 -3.24 11.20
C LYS A 96 -0.47 -1.97 10.86
N PRO A 97 0.36 -2.03 9.82
CA PRO A 97 0.99 -0.82 9.31
C PRO A 97 -0.07 0.16 8.78
N VAL A 98 0.18 1.45 8.98
CA VAL A 98 -0.73 2.53 8.59
C VAL A 98 -0.02 3.48 7.64
N ILE A 99 -0.71 3.89 6.57
CA ILE A 99 -0.35 5.02 5.73
C ILE A 99 -1.39 6.11 5.98
N TYR A 100 -0.93 7.32 6.23
CA TYR A 100 -1.81 8.48 6.38
C TYR A 100 -1.91 9.22 5.06
N MET A 101 -3.14 9.36 4.55
CA MET A 101 -3.44 10.11 3.35
C MET A 101 -4.12 11.43 3.75
N PHE A 102 -3.39 12.53 3.67
CA PHE A 102 -3.88 13.86 4.01
C PHE A 102 -4.58 14.49 2.80
N ASN A 103 -5.89 14.69 2.90
CA ASN A 103 -6.67 15.38 1.88
C ASN A 103 -6.60 16.88 2.13
N VAL A 104 -5.91 17.59 1.22
CA VAL A 104 -5.55 19.02 1.32
C VAL A 104 -6.21 19.84 0.22
N ASP A 105 -6.23 21.15 0.39
CA ASP A 105 -6.65 22.07 -0.68
C ASP A 105 -5.59 22.18 -1.79
N GLU A 106 -5.98 22.68 -2.95
CA GLU A 106 -5.12 22.88 -4.11
C GLU A 106 -3.87 23.72 -3.77
N SER A 107 -4.04 24.81 -3.04
CA SER A 107 -2.95 25.69 -2.60
C SER A 107 -1.97 25.04 -1.62
N GLU A 108 -2.41 24.00 -0.93
CA GLU A 108 -1.61 23.28 0.09
C GLU A 108 -0.79 22.14 -0.50
N LEU A 109 -1.07 21.72 -1.75
CA LEU A 109 -0.31 20.65 -2.42
C LEU A 109 1.18 20.97 -2.57
N THR A 110 1.56 22.25 -2.61
CA THR A 110 2.95 22.71 -2.68
C THR A 110 3.48 23.32 -1.39
N ASN A 111 2.67 23.32 -0.32
CA ASN A 111 3.06 23.88 0.97
C ASN A 111 3.91 22.89 1.77
N GLU A 112 5.23 22.99 1.64
CA GLU A 112 6.16 22.08 2.32
C GLU A 112 6.19 22.25 3.84
N GLU A 113 5.81 23.41 4.39
CA GLU A 113 5.73 23.62 5.83
C GLU A 113 4.60 22.76 6.42
N LEU A 114 3.39 22.85 5.85
CA LEU A 114 2.24 22.03 6.22
C LEU A 114 2.54 20.53 6.06
N LYS A 115 3.16 20.15 4.94
CA LYS A 115 3.52 18.74 4.70
C LYS A 115 4.51 18.21 5.75
N ASN A 116 5.48 19.02 6.15
CA ASN A 116 6.44 18.62 7.17
C ASN A 116 5.79 18.53 8.55
N GLU A 117 4.85 19.41 8.88
CA GLU A 117 4.04 19.31 10.10
C GLU A 117 3.24 18.00 10.12
N MET A 118 2.52 17.68 9.04
CA MET A 118 1.74 16.46 8.94
C MET A 118 2.62 15.19 8.95
N ARG A 119 3.78 15.22 8.29
CA ARG A 119 4.75 14.12 8.37
C ARG A 119 5.25 13.90 9.80
N ALA A 120 5.56 14.98 10.53
CA ALA A 120 5.99 14.89 11.92
C ALA A 120 4.89 14.35 12.83
N LEU A 121 3.62 14.71 12.58
CA LEU A 121 2.47 14.26 13.34
C LEU A 121 2.31 12.72 13.31
N VAL A 122 2.61 12.08 12.18
CA VAL A 122 2.37 10.65 11.97
C VAL A 122 3.64 9.79 11.95
N ALA A 123 4.81 10.38 12.15
CA ALA A 123 6.07 9.65 12.17
C ALA A 123 6.05 8.50 13.20
N PRO A 124 6.60 7.31 12.89
CA PRO A 124 7.41 6.97 11.71
C PRO A 124 6.61 6.49 10.49
N ASN A 125 5.28 6.60 10.50
CA ASN A 125 4.42 6.12 9.41
C ASN A 125 4.56 7.00 8.16
N GLN A 126 4.20 6.44 7.01
CA GLN A 126 4.20 7.13 5.72
C GLN A 126 3.05 8.15 5.66
N ALA A 127 3.32 9.31 5.05
CA ALA A 127 2.34 10.37 4.79
C ALA A 127 2.28 10.64 3.28
N VAL A 128 1.09 10.56 2.71
CA VAL A 128 0.77 10.88 1.31
C VAL A 128 -0.18 12.07 1.29
N PHE A 129 -0.02 12.98 0.35
CA PHE A 129 -0.86 14.18 0.22
C PHE A 129 -1.69 14.10 -1.05
N VAL A 130 -2.99 14.33 -0.93
CA VAL A 130 -3.95 14.24 -2.03
C VAL A 130 -4.86 15.46 -2.04
N ASN A 131 -5.21 15.92 -3.23
CA ASN A 131 -6.43 16.70 -3.40
C ASN A 131 -7.44 15.84 -4.16
N ALA A 132 -8.45 15.35 -3.44
CA ALA A 132 -9.39 14.40 -4.01
C ALA A 132 -10.20 14.96 -5.18
N LYS A 133 -10.41 16.29 -5.24
CA LYS A 133 -11.10 16.96 -6.34
C LYS A 133 -10.25 16.95 -7.60
N LEU A 134 -8.94 17.23 -7.52
CA LEU A 134 -8.04 17.15 -8.67
C LEU A 134 -7.91 15.72 -9.18
N GLU A 135 -7.88 14.72 -8.28
CA GLU A 135 -7.88 13.31 -8.68
C GLU A 135 -9.15 12.92 -9.45
N GLU A 136 -10.31 13.44 -9.05
CA GLU A 136 -11.57 13.25 -9.76
C GLU A 136 -11.55 13.91 -11.15
N GLU A 137 -11.03 15.11 -11.26
CA GLU A 137 -10.91 15.84 -12.53
C GLU A 137 -9.99 15.13 -13.54
N MET A 138 -9.01 14.38 -13.05
CA MET A 138 -8.08 13.60 -13.89
C MET A 138 -8.67 12.28 -14.40
N VAL A 139 -9.88 11.90 -14.00
CA VAL A 139 -10.52 10.67 -14.47
C VAL A 139 -10.78 10.74 -15.96
N GLY A 140 -10.24 9.78 -16.70
CA GLY A 140 -10.36 9.71 -18.17
C GLY A 140 -9.28 10.44 -18.96
N MET A 141 -8.40 11.19 -18.32
CA MET A 141 -7.24 11.81 -18.99
C MET A 141 -6.19 10.75 -19.36
N THR A 142 -5.51 10.97 -20.47
CA THR A 142 -4.30 10.21 -20.83
C THR A 142 -3.14 10.52 -19.90
N LEU A 143 -2.10 9.69 -19.89
CA LEU A 143 -0.90 9.91 -19.05
C LEU A 143 -0.24 11.27 -19.34
N THR A 144 -0.23 11.72 -20.59
CA THR A 144 0.35 13.02 -20.97
C THR A 144 -0.50 14.17 -20.43
N GLU A 145 -1.82 14.10 -20.63
CA GLU A 145 -2.75 15.11 -20.11
C GLU A 145 -2.70 15.21 -18.58
N LYS A 146 -2.64 14.08 -17.87
CA LYS A 146 -2.47 14.08 -16.41
C LYS A 146 -1.18 14.78 -15.98
N LYS A 147 -0.08 14.49 -16.65
CA LYS A 147 1.21 15.12 -16.36
C LYS A 147 1.18 16.62 -16.54
N ASP A 148 0.62 17.09 -17.66
CA ASP A 148 0.50 18.52 -17.95
C ASP A 148 -0.44 19.20 -16.95
N PHE A 149 -1.55 18.56 -16.61
CA PHE A 149 -2.51 19.03 -15.61
C PHE A 149 -1.87 19.18 -14.23
N LEU A 150 -1.24 18.13 -13.70
CA LEU A 150 -0.54 18.16 -12.40
C LEU A 150 0.59 19.20 -12.36
N SER A 151 1.33 19.33 -13.45
CA SER A 151 2.41 20.33 -13.58
C SER A 151 1.89 21.76 -13.44
N SER A 152 0.65 22.06 -13.86
CA SER A 152 0.02 23.36 -13.69
C SER A 152 -0.25 23.73 -12.22
N TYR A 153 -0.35 22.71 -11.35
CA TYR A 153 -0.47 22.87 -9.89
C TYR A 153 0.87 22.71 -9.17
N GLY A 154 1.98 22.60 -9.90
CA GLY A 154 3.31 22.40 -9.31
C GLY A 154 3.55 21.00 -8.74
N VAL A 155 2.75 20.01 -9.13
CA VAL A 155 2.83 18.62 -8.68
C VAL A 155 3.36 17.74 -9.80
N ASN A 156 4.24 16.79 -9.49
CA ASN A 156 4.89 15.93 -10.48
C ASN A 156 4.31 14.51 -10.57
N HIS A 157 3.59 14.07 -9.55
CA HIS A 157 3.03 12.72 -9.43
C HIS A 157 1.59 12.79 -8.95
N ASP A 158 0.75 11.88 -9.44
CA ASP A 158 -0.60 11.70 -8.91
C ASP A 158 -0.56 10.99 -7.55
N ALA A 159 -1.53 11.31 -6.70
CA ALA A 159 -1.58 10.78 -5.33
C ALA A 159 -1.82 9.27 -5.29
N LEU A 160 -2.45 8.69 -6.31
CA LEU A 160 -2.65 7.25 -6.40
C LEU A 160 -1.31 6.53 -6.58
N SER A 161 -0.45 7.03 -7.46
CA SER A 161 0.90 6.49 -7.66
C SER A 161 1.74 6.60 -6.37
N GLU A 162 1.70 7.74 -5.68
CA GLU A 162 2.38 7.91 -4.40
C GLU A 162 1.86 6.92 -3.33
N LEU A 163 0.56 6.72 -3.25
CA LEU A 163 -0.06 5.76 -2.33
C LEU A 163 0.39 4.33 -2.63
N ILE A 164 0.44 3.93 -3.91
CA ILE A 164 0.89 2.60 -4.30
C ILE A 164 2.35 2.39 -3.88
N ILE A 165 3.23 3.36 -4.14
CA ILE A 165 4.65 3.30 -3.75
C ILE A 165 4.76 3.19 -2.22
N ALA A 166 4.06 4.04 -1.48
CA ALA A 166 4.05 4.01 -0.02
C ALA A 166 3.55 2.67 0.53
N ALA A 167 2.52 2.07 -0.10
CA ALA A 167 2.00 0.76 0.30
C ALA A 167 3.01 -0.37 0.04
N TYR A 168 3.66 -0.37 -1.12
CA TYR A 168 4.72 -1.34 -1.44
C TYR A 168 5.89 -1.24 -0.46
N ASP A 169 6.36 -0.03 -0.17
CA ASP A 169 7.44 0.19 0.79
C ASP A 169 7.06 -0.25 2.20
N THR A 170 5.89 0.17 2.67
CA THR A 170 5.39 -0.16 4.02
C THR A 170 5.19 -1.67 4.21
N LEU A 171 4.74 -2.37 3.17
CA LEU A 171 4.56 -3.82 3.19
C LEU A 171 5.85 -4.60 2.86
N GLY A 172 6.95 -3.91 2.53
CA GLY A 172 8.20 -4.52 2.11
C GLY A 172 8.04 -5.35 0.83
N LEU A 173 7.32 -4.81 -0.14
CA LEU A 173 7.06 -5.44 -1.44
C LEU A 173 7.93 -4.86 -2.53
N GLN A 174 8.15 -5.65 -3.57
CA GLN A 174 8.77 -5.26 -4.83
C GLN A 174 8.19 -6.08 -5.97
N SER A 175 8.42 -5.65 -7.21
CA SER A 175 7.90 -6.32 -8.39
C SER A 175 9.01 -6.81 -9.30
N PHE A 176 8.82 -7.98 -9.89
CA PHE A 176 9.60 -8.42 -11.04
C PHE A 176 8.68 -8.63 -12.25
N LEU A 177 9.24 -8.67 -13.41
CA LEU A 177 8.53 -8.79 -14.68
C LEU A 177 8.85 -10.12 -15.35
N THR A 178 7.84 -10.70 -16.00
CA THR A 178 8.04 -11.74 -17.01
C THR A 178 7.62 -11.19 -18.36
N ALA A 179 8.47 -11.34 -19.36
CA ALA A 179 8.20 -10.91 -20.71
C ALA A 179 8.33 -12.08 -21.69
N GLY A 180 7.23 -12.47 -22.30
CA GLY A 180 7.18 -13.52 -23.29
C GLY A 180 6.38 -13.09 -24.52
N LYS A 181 6.42 -13.89 -25.58
CA LYS A 181 5.69 -13.59 -26.84
C LYS A 181 4.17 -13.50 -26.67
N LYS A 182 3.62 -14.13 -25.63
CA LYS A 182 2.19 -14.19 -25.39
C LYS A 182 1.71 -13.24 -24.29
N GLU A 183 2.55 -12.94 -23.31
CA GLU A 183 2.16 -12.18 -22.13
C GLU A 183 3.37 -11.43 -21.57
N VAL A 184 3.12 -10.20 -21.14
CA VAL A 184 4.02 -9.42 -20.27
C VAL A 184 3.27 -9.19 -18.97
N ARG A 185 3.91 -9.54 -17.83
CA ARG A 185 3.24 -9.46 -16.53
C ARG A 185 4.19 -9.03 -15.43
N ALA A 186 3.69 -8.18 -14.53
CA ALA A 186 4.33 -7.86 -13.27
C ALA A 186 3.85 -8.81 -12.17
N TRP A 187 4.78 -9.25 -11.32
CA TRP A 187 4.56 -10.15 -10.20
C TRP A 187 5.06 -9.51 -8.93
N THR A 188 4.27 -9.54 -7.88
CA THR A 188 4.64 -8.95 -6.59
C THR A 188 5.26 -10.00 -5.67
N ILE A 189 6.39 -9.64 -5.06
CA ILE A 189 7.13 -10.47 -4.10
C ILE A 189 7.56 -9.64 -2.90
N LYS A 190 7.98 -10.29 -1.82
CA LYS A 190 8.62 -9.61 -0.69
C LYS A 190 10.03 -9.15 -1.07
N LYS A 191 10.45 -7.98 -0.58
CA LYS A 191 11.86 -7.55 -0.65
C LYS A 191 12.74 -8.61 0.01
N GLY A 192 13.84 -8.94 -0.65
CA GLY A 192 14.74 -10.00 -0.22
C GLY A 192 14.36 -11.43 -0.65
N ALA A 193 13.26 -11.62 -1.39
CA ALA A 193 12.89 -12.92 -1.94
C ALA A 193 13.95 -13.42 -2.94
N THR A 194 14.25 -14.71 -2.91
CA THR A 194 15.15 -15.37 -3.82
C THR A 194 14.48 -15.75 -5.15
N ALA A 195 15.26 -16.03 -6.18
CA ALA A 195 14.73 -16.42 -7.50
C ALA A 195 13.79 -17.65 -7.44
N PRO A 196 14.03 -18.72 -6.64
CA PRO A 196 13.05 -19.78 -6.47
C PRO A 196 11.75 -19.35 -5.81
N GLU A 197 11.79 -18.45 -4.81
CA GLU A 197 10.61 -17.92 -4.15
C GLU A 197 9.79 -17.06 -5.13
N ALA A 198 10.46 -16.23 -5.93
CA ALA A 198 9.83 -15.47 -7.00
C ALA A 198 9.17 -16.39 -8.04
N ALA A 199 9.85 -17.46 -8.48
CA ALA A 199 9.26 -18.46 -9.36
C ALA A 199 8.00 -19.11 -8.76
N GLY A 200 7.99 -19.30 -7.44
CA GLY A 200 6.86 -19.84 -6.68
C GLY A 200 5.59 -18.97 -6.72
N THR A 201 5.72 -17.67 -6.89
CA THR A 201 4.56 -16.77 -7.03
C THR A 201 3.83 -16.97 -8.37
N ILE A 202 4.52 -17.49 -9.38
CA ILE A 202 3.91 -17.85 -10.67
C ILE A 202 3.22 -19.19 -10.55
N HIS A 203 3.96 -20.22 -10.07
CA HIS A 203 3.42 -21.56 -9.85
C HIS A 203 4.34 -22.34 -8.89
N THR A 204 3.76 -23.15 -8.00
CA THR A 204 4.50 -23.96 -7.03
C THR A 204 5.49 -24.93 -7.68
N ASP A 205 5.19 -25.45 -8.87
CA ASP A 205 6.07 -26.34 -9.60
C ASP A 205 7.33 -25.62 -10.12
N PHE A 206 7.25 -24.33 -10.41
CA PHE A 206 8.40 -23.52 -10.82
C PHE A 206 9.39 -23.39 -9.67
N GLN A 207 8.89 -23.23 -8.43
CA GLN A 207 9.74 -23.24 -7.23
C GLN A 207 10.40 -24.59 -6.99
N ARG A 208 9.61 -25.68 -7.05
CA ARG A 208 10.09 -27.05 -6.79
C ARG A 208 11.11 -27.49 -7.82
N GLY A 209 10.84 -27.21 -9.11
CA GLY A 209 11.66 -27.60 -10.23
C GLY A 209 12.72 -26.58 -10.63
N PHE A 210 12.94 -25.51 -9.84
CA PHE A 210 13.84 -24.43 -10.18
C PHE A 210 15.26 -24.90 -10.49
N ILE A 211 15.78 -24.52 -11.65
CA ILE A 211 17.15 -24.82 -12.10
C ILE A 211 17.99 -23.53 -12.07
N ALA A 212 17.55 -22.51 -12.80
CA ALA A 212 18.21 -21.23 -12.97
C ALA A 212 17.21 -20.17 -13.44
N ALA A 213 17.60 -18.92 -13.45
CA ALA A 213 16.85 -17.86 -14.08
C ALA A 213 17.76 -17.01 -14.97
N ASN A 214 17.26 -16.60 -16.13
CA ASN A 214 17.86 -15.53 -16.92
C ASN A 214 17.27 -14.23 -16.44
N VAL A 215 18.11 -13.27 -16.05
CA VAL A 215 17.71 -11.99 -15.48
C VAL A 215 18.33 -10.85 -16.29
N MET A 216 17.55 -9.86 -16.64
CA MET A 216 18.01 -8.58 -17.19
C MET A 216 17.29 -7.42 -16.46
N LYS A 217 17.91 -6.26 -16.43
CA LYS A 217 17.34 -5.08 -15.81
C LYS A 217 16.37 -4.36 -16.78
N TYR A 218 15.28 -3.85 -16.25
CA TYR A 218 14.31 -3.07 -17.03
C TYR A 218 14.97 -1.90 -17.75
N ASP A 219 15.80 -1.12 -17.05
CA ASP A 219 16.50 0.04 -17.64
C ASP A 219 17.44 -0.35 -18.77
N ASP A 220 18.10 -1.50 -18.66
CA ASP A 220 18.97 -2.01 -19.72
C ASP A 220 18.17 -2.40 -20.97
N LEU A 221 16.99 -3.02 -20.77
CA LEU A 221 16.11 -3.36 -21.89
C LEU A 221 15.57 -2.12 -22.59
N VAL A 222 15.15 -1.12 -21.83
CA VAL A 222 14.65 0.16 -22.38
C VAL A 222 15.76 0.89 -23.14
N ALA A 223 16.96 0.97 -22.57
CA ALA A 223 18.09 1.67 -23.19
C ALA A 223 18.59 0.99 -24.48
N LEU A 224 18.59 -0.36 -24.52
CA LEU A 224 19.13 -1.13 -25.65
C LEU A 224 18.05 -1.57 -26.66
N GLY A 225 16.78 -1.46 -26.31
CA GLY A 225 15.63 -1.64 -27.19
C GLY A 225 15.25 -3.09 -27.50
N SER A 226 16.07 -4.09 -27.11
CA SER A 226 15.73 -5.51 -27.30
C SER A 226 16.52 -6.44 -26.40
N GLU A 227 15.96 -7.61 -26.09
CA GLU A 227 16.63 -8.67 -25.35
C GLU A 227 17.93 -9.15 -26.05
N GLN A 228 17.92 -9.20 -27.38
CA GLN A 228 19.11 -9.57 -28.15
C GLN A 228 20.25 -8.58 -27.95
N ALA A 229 19.95 -7.28 -27.92
CA ALA A 229 20.93 -6.24 -27.66
C ALA A 229 21.44 -6.29 -26.20
N VAL A 230 20.56 -6.54 -25.23
CA VAL A 230 20.95 -6.74 -23.82
C VAL A 230 21.90 -7.93 -23.70
N LYS A 231 21.61 -9.04 -24.35
CA LYS A 231 22.48 -10.23 -24.38
C LYS A 231 23.82 -9.94 -25.06
N ALA A 232 23.83 -9.27 -26.21
CA ALA A 232 25.06 -8.89 -26.91
C ALA A 232 25.93 -7.92 -26.08
N ALA A 233 25.31 -7.06 -25.27
CA ALA A 233 25.99 -6.17 -24.34
C ALA A 233 26.49 -6.89 -23.05
N GLY A 234 26.26 -8.20 -22.91
CA GLY A 234 26.66 -8.98 -21.73
C GLY A 234 25.86 -8.68 -20.45
N LYS A 235 24.68 -8.06 -20.59
CA LYS A 235 23.83 -7.63 -19.46
C LYS A 235 22.70 -8.62 -19.12
N LEU A 236 22.62 -9.75 -19.83
CA LEU A 236 21.75 -10.87 -19.48
C LEU A 236 22.52 -11.85 -18.57
N ALA A 237 22.14 -11.93 -17.33
CA ALA A 237 22.76 -12.81 -16.35
C ALA A 237 21.98 -14.13 -16.21
N THR A 238 22.68 -15.27 -16.11
CA THR A 238 22.07 -16.53 -15.68
C THR A 238 22.41 -16.71 -14.19
N VAL A 239 21.38 -16.76 -13.34
CA VAL A 239 21.49 -16.77 -11.89
C VAL A 239 20.95 -18.07 -11.27
N GLY A 240 21.47 -18.44 -10.11
CA GLY A 240 21.11 -19.64 -9.38
C GLY A 240 20.12 -19.36 -8.24
N LYS A 241 19.96 -20.38 -7.37
CA LYS A 241 18.98 -20.39 -6.26
C LYS A 241 19.19 -19.31 -5.20
N THR A 242 20.41 -18.81 -5.05
CA THR A 242 20.76 -17.82 -4.03
C THR A 242 20.62 -16.37 -4.50
N TYR A 243 20.24 -16.17 -5.76
CA TYR A 243 20.03 -14.83 -6.28
C TYR A 243 18.85 -14.18 -5.57
N VAL A 244 19.09 -13.02 -4.98
CA VAL A 244 18.05 -12.16 -4.37
C VAL A 244 17.50 -11.27 -5.47
N MET A 245 16.20 -11.33 -5.68
CA MET A 245 15.49 -10.54 -6.68
C MET A 245 15.57 -9.04 -6.36
N GLU A 246 15.74 -8.24 -7.40
CA GLU A 246 15.68 -6.79 -7.31
C GLU A 246 14.41 -6.26 -8.00
N ASP A 247 13.97 -5.06 -7.58
CA ASP A 247 12.79 -4.43 -8.18
C ASP A 247 13.04 -4.13 -9.67
N GLY A 248 12.05 -4.44 -10.52
CA GLY A 248 12.14 -4.27 -11.96
C GLY A 248 12.98 -5.33 -12.69
N ASP A 249 13.43 -6.40 -12.03
CA ASP A 249 14.07 -7.52 -12.74
C ASP A 249 13.12 -8.11 -13.78
N ILE A 250 13.58 -8.27 -15.02
CA ILE A 250 12.87 -9.01 -16.08
C ILE A 250 13.46 -10.42 -16.12
N VAL A 251 12.60 -11.43 -15.93
CA VAL A 251 13.06 -12.79 -15.62
C VAL A 251 12.42 -13.85 -16.51
N GLU A 252 13.26 -14.78 -16.98
CA GLU A 252 12.83 -16.04 -17.58
C GLU A 252 13.31 -17.20 -16.68
N PHE A 253 12.38 -17.91 -16.04
CA PHE A 253 12.70 -19.04 -15.17
C PHE A 253 12.92 -20.33 -15.98
N ARG A 254 13.99 -21.04 -15.64
CA ARG A 254 14.28 -22.40 -16.12
C ARG A 254 13.96 -23.38 -15.02
N PHE A 255 13.05 -24.30 -15.28
CA PHE A 255 12.60 -25.29 -14.31
C PHE A 255 12.37 -26.64 -14.99
N ASN A 256 12.44 -27.71 -14.22
CA ASN A 256 12.09 -29.07 -14.67
C ASN A 256 11.00 -29.61 -13.77
N VAL A 257 9.87 -29.96 -14.36
CA VAL A 257 8.77 -30.64 -13.66
C VAL A 257 8.97 -32.12 -13.86
N SER A 258 9.59 -32.79 -12.89
CA SER A 258 9.57 -34.25 -12.86
C SER A 258 8.12 -34.70 -12.70
N LYS A 259 7.62 -35.45 -13.67
CA LYS A 259 6.32 -36.14 -13.58
C LYS A 259 6.31 -37.13 -12.42
#